data_bc36352030cf10982670a7cb282f7f0f
#
_entry.id   bc36352030cf10982670a7cb282f7f0f
#
_cell.length_a   1.000
_cell.length_b   1.000
_cell.length_c   1.000
_cell.angle_alpha   90.00
_cell.angle_beta   90.00
_cell.angle_gamma   90.00
#
_symmetry.space_group_name_H-M   'P 1'
#
loop_
_entity.id
_entity.type
_entity.pdbx_description
1 polymer ?
#
loop_
_entity_poly.entity_id
_entity_poly.type
_entity_poly.pdbx_seq_one_letter_code
_entity_poly.pdbx_strand_id
1 'polypeptide(L)'
;MRNEVLFSGFGGQGIILSAVILGRAAAIYDNKFAVQTQVYGPEARGGASMSAVIIEDEEVLYPKVRSPDIYVIMSQQGFEKYGVNAGDKARMLLDSGLVFSRPECSYAEVPATETAKKNLGRVIVANIIMLGALVTATEVVSKEAIEMAVMDSVPKGTEQLNMDALNAGFELGENCEV
;
A
#
# COMPACT_ATOMS: atom_id res chain seq x y z
N MET A 1 -1.00 9.83 17.29
CA MET A 1 -2.07 9.07 16.55
C MET A 1 -1.46 7.76 16.09
N ARG A 2 -2.21 6.63 16.10
CA ARG A 2 -1.76 5.32 15.59
C ARG A 2 -2.52 5.00 14.31
N ASN A 3 -1.81 4.65 13.23
CA ASN A 3 -2.37 4.12 11.99
C ASN A 3 -1.81 2.73 11.72
N GLU A 4 -2.66 1.78 11.43
CA GLU A 4 -2.30 0.41 11.05
C GLU A 4 -2.67 0.20 9.57
N VAL A 5 -1.65 0.08 8.70
CA VAL A 5 -1.83 -0.09 7.25
C VAL A 5 -1.47 -1.52 6.86
N LEU A 6 -2.39 -2.23 6.23
CA LEU A 6 -2.20 -3.59 5.73
C LEU A 6 -2.17 -3.62 4.21
N PHE A 7 -1.11 -4.15 3.65
CA PHE A 7 -0.96 -4.43 2.22
C PHE A 7 -1.16 -5.92 1.95
N SER A 8 -1.95 -6.27 0.95
CA SER A 8 -2.11 -7.66 0.53
C SER A 8 -2.24 -7.80 -0.98
N GLY A 9 -1.69 -8.89 -1.49
CA GLY A 9 -1.69 -9.25 -2.89
C GLY A 9 -1.04 -10.62 -3.09
N PHE A 10 -0.74 -11.00 -4.32
CA PHE A 10 0.03 -12.23 -4.57
C PHE A 10 1.54 -11.96 -4.69
N GLY A 11 2.33 -13.01 -4.57
CA GLY A 11 3.79 -12.93 -4.65
C GLY A 11 4.27 -12.29 -5.96
N GLY A 12 5.20 -11.35 -5.87
CA GLY A 12 5.74 -10.62 -7.02
C GLY A 12 5.08 -9.26 -7.29
N GLN A 13 3.98 -8.91 -6.64
CA GLN A 13 3.35 -7.58 -6.77
C GLN A 13 4.02 -6.46 -5.96
N GLY A 14 5.12 -6.74 -5.26
CA GLY A 14 5.82 -5.72 -4.47
C GLY A 14 5.13 -5.33 -3.16
N ILE A 15 4.27 -6.17 -2.61
CA ILE A 15 3.50 -5.94 -1.38
C ILE A 15 4.41 -5.60 -0.19
N ILE A 16 5.47 -6.40 0.00
CA ILE A 16 6.42 -6.17 1.09
C ILE A 16 7.22 -4.88 0.85
N LEU A 17 7.63 -4.63 -0.39
CA LEU A 17 8.34 -3.40 -0.75
C LEU A 17 7.49 -2.16 -0.46
N SER A 18 6.20 -2.19 -0.79
CA SER A 18 5.28 -1.08 -0.48
C SER A 18 5.24 -0.76 1.01
N ALA A 19 5.13 -1.79 1.85
CA ALA A 19 5.14 -1.62 3.31
C ALA A 19 6.49 -1.07 3.82
N VAL A 20 7.61 -1.56 3.28
CA VAL A 20 8.94 -1.03 3.62
C VAL A 20 9.07 0.44 3.24
N ILE A 21 8.65 0.81 2.02
CA ILE A 21 8.70 2.20 1.54
C ILE A 21 7.85 3.11 2.43
N LEU A 22 6.61 2.69 2.75
CA LEU A 22 5.73 3.47 3.64
C LEU A 22 6.34 3.63 5.04
N GLY A 23 6.89 2.57 5.61
CA GLY A 23 7.55 2.62 6.91
C GLY A 23 8.79 3.54 6.91
N ARG A 24 9.58 3.54 5.83
CA ARG A 24 10.71 4.46 5.64
C ARG A 24 10.24 5.91 5.50
N ALA A 25 9.19 6.16 4.73
CA ALA A 25 8.59 7.48 4.61
C ALA A 25 8.21 8.05 5.97
N ALA A 26 7.50 7.26 6.78
CA ALA A 26 7.11 7.67 8.11
C ALA A 26 8.30 7.92 9.05
N ALA A 27 9.24 6.94 9.14
CA ALA A 27 10.27 6.96 10.15
C ALA A 27 11.47 7.87 9.80
N ILE A 28 11.84 7.97 8.52
CA ILE A 28 13.05 8.68 8.11
C ILE A 28 12.73 10.12 7.69
N TYR A 29 11.59 10.33 7.03
CA TYR A 29 11.27 11.61 6.39
C TYR A 29 10.16 12.39 7.10
N ASP A 30 9.20 11.73 7.75
CA ASP A 30 8.13 12.38 8.51
C ASP A 30 8.36 12.42 10.03
N ASN A 31 9.54 11.95 10.49
CA ASN A 31 9.91 11.95 11.91
C ASN A 31 8.87 11.28 12.83
N LYS A 32 8.24 10.20 12.33
CA LYS A 32 7.31 9.35 13.07
C LYS A 32 8.00 8.05 13.48
N PHE A 33 7.34 7.26 14.31
CA PHE A 33 7.76 5.89 14.61
C PHE A 33 7.03 4.91 13.71
N ALA A 34 7.75 3.95 13.14
CA ALA A 34 7.15 2.94 12.27
C ALA A 34 7.70 1.55 12.54
N VAL A 35 6.82 0.57 12.57
CA VAL A 35 7.18 -0.86 12.64
C VAL A 35 6.50 -1.59 11.50
N GLN A 36 7.31 -2.28 10.69
CA GLN A 36 6.82 -3.13 9.60
C GLN A 36 6.83 -4.59 10.05
N THR A 37 5.75 -5.29 9.78
CA THR A 37 5.60 -6.73 9.99
C THR A 37 5.20 -7.40 8.68
N GLN A 38 5.63 -8.66 8.49
CA GLN A 38 5.28 -9.42 7.30
C GLN A 38 4.92 -10.85 7.68
N VAL A 39 3.94 -11.40 6.96
CA VAL A 39 3.59 -12.81 7.07
C VAL A 39 3.80 -13.47 5.72
N TYR A 40 4.72 -14.40 5.68
CA TYR A 40 4.84 -15.31 4.55
C TYR A 40 3.82 -16.43 4.77
N GLY A 41 2.87 -16.57 3.84
CA GLY A 41 1.98 -17.74 3.86
C GLY A 41 2.80 -19.02 3.70
N PRO A 42 2.35 -20.17 4.27
CA PRO A 42 3.00 -21.46 4.10
C PRO A 42 3.05 -21.93 2.64
N GLU A 43 2.29 -21.30 1.78
CA GLU A 43 2.25 -21.54 0.34
C GLU A 43 3.36 -20.74 -0.34
N ALA A 44 4.51 -21.36 -0.53
CA ALA A 44 5.69 -20.75 -1.17
C ALA A 44 5.46 -20.30 -2.64
N ARG A 45 4.31 -20.63 -3.24
CA ARG A 45 3.94 -20.23 -4.61
C ARG A 45 2.43 -20.07 -4.73
N GLY A 46 1.99 -18.85 -5.09
CA GLY A 46 0.60 -18.58 -5.50
C GLY A 46 -0.39 -18.21 -4.40
N GLY A 47 0.02 -18.12 -3.14
CA GLY A 47 -0.83 -17.66 -2.05
C GLY A 47 -0.81 -16.13 -1.85
N ALA A 48 -1.80 -15.61 -1.12
CA ALA A 48 -1.83 -14.20 -0.74
C ALA A 48 -0.67 -13.88 0.20
N SER A 49 0.16 -12.91 -0.18
CA SER A 49 1.17 -12.30 0.69
C SER A 49 0.57 -11.12 1.45
N MET A 50 1.08 -10.84 2.64
CA MET A 50 0.68 -9.73 3.46
C MET A 50 1.89 -9.07 4.11
N SER A 51 1.86 -7.76 4.16
CA SER A 51 2.75 -6.96 4.99
C SER A 51 1.97 -5.81 5.62
N ALA A 52 2.31 -5.45 6.84
CA ALA A 52 1.63 -4.38 7.54
C ALA A 52 2.62 -3.41 8.16
N VAL A 53 2.20 -2.14 8.27
CA VAL A 53 2.98 -1.07 8.87
C VAL A 53 2.14 -0.42 9.96
N ILE A 54 2.71 -0.25 11.13
CA ILE A 54 2.19 0.57 12.21
C ILE A 54 2.95 1.88 12.17
N ILE A 55 2.25 3.00 12.17
CA ILE A 55 2.82 4.35 12.17
C ILE A 55 2.24 5.11 13.36
N GLU A 56 3.11 5.63 14.24
CA GLU A 56 2.72 6.38 15.44
C GLU A 56 3.56 7.67 15.58
N ASP A 57 3.00 8.64 16.28
CA ASP A 57 3.72 9.87 16.65
C ASP A 57 4.67 9.65 17.86
N GLU A 58 4.49 8.54 18.59
CA GLU A 58 5.29 8.12 19.74
C GLU A 58 5.85 6.71 19.51
N GLU A 59 6.74 6.25 20.36
CA GLU A 59 7.36 4.93 20.26
C GLU A 59 6.32 3.79 20.23
N VAL A 60 6.44 2.90 19.25
CA VAL A 60 5.54 1.77 19.07
C VAL A 60 5.79 0.70 20.14
N LEU A 61 5.05 0.75 21.22
CA LEU A 61 5.20 -0.20 22.33
C LEU A 61 4.63 -1.59 22.03
N TYR A 62 3.69 -1.68 21.08
CA TYR A 62 3.07 -2.94 20.68
C TYR A 62 3.11 -3.14 19.16
N PRO A 63 4.08 -3.90 18.66
CA PRO A 63 4.38 -4.00 17.23
C PRO A 63 3.46 -4.99 16.46
N LYS A 64 2.32 -5.37 17.02
CA LYS A 64 1.38 -6.28 16.36
C LYS A 64 0.15 -5.54 15.85
N VAL A 65 -0.10 -5.65 14.56
CA VAL A 65 -1.34 -5.20 13.93
C VAL A 65 -2.51 -6.05 14.42
N ARG A 66 -3.57 -5.43 14.88
CA ARG A 66 -4.77 -6.11 15.40
C ARG A 66 -6.01 -5.82 14.58
N SER A 67 -6.17 -4.56 14.20
CA SER A 67 -7.34 -4.10 13.47
C SER A 67 -6.87 -2.98 12.53
N PRO A 68 -6.39 -3.34 11.32
CA PRO A 68 -5.91 -2.34 10.38
C PRO A 68 -6.96 -1.26 10.13
N ASP A 69 -6.51 0.00 10.14
CA ASP A 69 -7.34 1.16 9.80
C ASP A 69 -7.46 1.34 8.30
N ILE A 70 -6.40 0.92 7.59
CA ILE A 70 -6.28 1.08 6.14
C ILE A 70 -5.84 -0.23 5.52
N TYR A 71 -6.52 -0.64 4.46
CA TYR A 71 -6.18 -1.80 3.65
C TYR A 71 -5.85 -1.39 2.23
N VAL A 72 -4.78 -1.95 1.69
CA VAL A 72 -4.37 -1.83 0.29
C VAL A 72 -4.36 -3.23 -0.31
N ILE A 73 -5.35 -3.53 -1.11
CA ILE A 73 -5.59 -4.88 -1.63
C ILE A 73 -5.36 -4.92 -3.14
N MET A 74 -4.37 -5.69 -3.55
CA MET A 74 -3.93 -5.79 -4.95
C MET A 74 -4.24 -7.15 -5.61
N SER A 75 -5.01 -8.02 -4.96
CA SER A 75 -5.50 -9.26 -5.58
C SER A 75 -6.78 -9.75 -4.94
N GLN A 76 -7.57 -10.51 -5.70
CA GLN A 76 -8.80 -11.13 -5.19
C GLN A 76 -8.51 -12.08 -4.02
N GLN A 77 -7.45 -12.89 -4.11
CA GLN A 77 -7.04 -13.78 -3.02
C GLN A 77 -6.62 -13.01 -1.75
N GLY A 78 -5.96 -11.84 -1.93
CA GLY A 78 -5.63 -10.94 -0.83
C GLY A 78 -6.88 -10.42 -0.13
N PHE A 79 -7.91 -10.06 -0.91
CA PHE A 79 -9.20 -9.63 -0.39
C PHE A 79 -9.89 -10.76 0.41
N GLU A 80 -10.01 -11.94 -0.17
CA GLU A 80 -10.67 -13.09 0.46
C GLU A 80 -10.02 -13.50 1.79
N LYS A 81 -8.69 -13.36 1.88
CA LYS A 81 -7.94 -13.77 3.07
C LYS A 81 -7.87 -12.69 4.15
N TYR A 82 -7.74 -11.43 3.77
CA TYR A 82 -7.44 -10.33 4.70
C TYR A 82 -8.44 -9.18 4.67
N GLY A 83 -9.18 -9.00 3.56
CA GLY A 83 -10.11 -7.89 3.37
C GLY A 83 -11.53 -8.16 3.85
N VAL A 84 -11.99 -9.41 3.78
CA VAL A 84 -13.39 -9.78 4.08
C VAL A 84 -13.83 -9.42 5.51
N ASN A 85 -12.91 -9.49 6.47
CA ASN A 85 -13.19 -9.20 7.88
C ASN A 85 -12.68 -7.80 8.30
N ALA A 86 -12.53 -6.87 7.37
CA ALA A 86 -12.22 -5.49 7.71
C ALA A 86 -13.33 -4.89 8.57
N GLY A 87 -12.95 -4.14 9.61
CA GLY A 87 -13.91 -3.50 10.49
C GLY A 87 -14.67 -2.36 9.78
N ASP A 88 -15.87 -2.03 10.26
CA ASP A 88 -16.77 -1.03 9.65
C ASP A 88 -16.13 0.35 9.46
N LYS A 89 -15.13 0.68 10.30
CA LYS A 89 -14.40 1.95 10.24
C LYS A 89 -13.12 1.89 9.37
N ALA A 90 -12.81 0.72 8.83
CA ALA A 90 -11.66 0.59 7.97
C ALA A 90 -11.87 1.32 6.64
N ARG A 91 -10.77 1.74 6.03
CA ARG A 91 -10.72 2.34 4.70
C ARG A 91 -9.95 1.40 3.79
N MET A 92 -10.47 1.14 2.61
CA MET A 92 -9.86 0.14 1.72
C MET A 92 -9.60 0.71 0.32
N LEU A 93 -8.38 0.56 -0.18
CA LEU A 93 -8.05 0.80 -1.58
C LEU A 93 -7.90 -0.54 -2.29
N LEU A 94 -8.63 -0.71 -3.38
CA LEU A 94 -8.69 -1.94 -4.18
C LEU A 94 -8.12 -1.70 -5.57
N ASP A 95 -7.21 -2.57 -6.03
CA ASP A 95 -6.85 -2.58 -7.46
C ASP A 95 -8.06 -3.06 -8.27
N SER A 96 -8.75 -2.14 -8.96
CA SER A 96 -10.01 -2.41 -9.65
C SER A 96 -9.91 -3.44 -10.78
N GLY A 97 -8.69 -3.65 -11.32
CA GLY A 97 -8.44 -4.66 -12.35
C GLY A 97 -8.25 -6.08 -11.82
N LEU A 98 -8.01 -6.23 -10.52
CA LEU A 98 -7.62 -7.52 -9.91
C LEU A 98 -8.47 -7.92 -8.70
N VAL A 99 -9.29 -7.03 -8.18
CA VAL A 99 -10.20 -7.29 -7.04
C VAL A 99 -11.63 -7.06 -7.50
N PHE A 100 -12.43 -8.11 -7.48
CA PHE A 100 -13.81 -8.11 -7.99
C PHE A 100 -14.86 -8.05 -6.88
N SER A 101 -14.49 -8.41 -5.66
CA SER A 101 -15.34 -8.32 -4.47
C SER A 101 -15.29 -6.92 -3.88
N ARG A 102 -16.33 -6.55 -3.12
CA ARG A 102 -16.44 -5.25 -2.46
C ARG A 102 -16.65 -5.44 -0.97
N PRO A 103 -15.95 -4.64 -0.12
CA PRO A 103 -16.13 -4.68 1.33
C PRO A 103 -17.41 -3.96 1.75
N GLU A 104 -17.81 -4.15 3.01
CA GLU A 104 -18.88 -3.38 3.64
C GLU A 104 -18.39 -2.03 4.20
N CYS A 105 -17.08 -1.90 4.45
CA CYS A 105 -16.45 -0.64 4.89
C CYS A 105 -16.27 0.36 3.74
N SER A 106 -15.81 1.58 4.05
CA SER A 106 -15.46 2.59 3.05
C SER A 106 -14.35 2.07 2.12
N TYR A 107 -14.51 2.24 0.81
CA TYR A 107 -13.49 1.80 -0.15
C TYR A 107 -13.43 2.68 -1.39
N ALA A 108 -12.26 2.70 -2.01
CA ALA A 108 -12.03 3.29 -3.32
C ALA A 108 -11.40 2.28 -4.27
N GLU A 109 -11.75 2.40 -5.55
CA GLU A 109 -11.19 1.59 -6.64
C GLU A 109 -10.09 2.37 -7.34
N VAL A 110 -8.90 1.78 -7.38
CA VAL A 110 -7.72 2.36 -8.03
C VAL A 110 -7.31 1.46 -9.20
N PRO A 111 -7.34 1.91 -10.45
CA PRO A 111 -6.94 1.09 -11.60
C PRO A 111 -5.41 1.00 -11.72
N ALA A 112 -4.71 0.61 -10.64
CA ALA A 112 -3.26 0.69 -10.55
C ALA A 112 -2.55 -0.21 -11.56
N THR A 113 -2.94 -1.49 -11.64
CA THR A 113 -2.35 -2.44 -12.60
C THR A 113 -2.64 -2.04 -14.05
N GLU A 114 -3.83 -1.55 -14.34
CA GLU A 114 -4.19 -1.08 -15.69
C GLU A 114 -3.39 0.15 -16.08
N THR A 115 -3.27 1.14 -15.19
CA THR A 115 -2.49 2.36 -15.39
C THR A 115 -1.00 2.05 -15.59
N ALA A 116 -0.43 1.17 -14.76
CA ALA A 116 0.95 0.71 -14.91
C ALA A 116 1.20 0.09 -16.29
N LYS A 117 0.26 -0.73 -16.77
CA LYS A 117 0.36 -1.39 -18.06
C LYS A 117 0.20 -0.42 -19.24
N LYS A 118 -0.83 0.43 -19.20
CA LYS A 118 -1.18 1.32 -20.32
C LYS A 118 -0.26 2.53 -20.44
N ASN A 119 0.03 3.19 -19.32
CA ASN A 119 0.72 4.47 -19.32
C ASN A 119 2.24 4.31 -19.18
N LEU A 120 2.70 3.31 -18.43
CA LEU A 120 4.12 3.11 -18.11
C LEU A 120 4.72 1.86 -18.77
N GLY A 121 3.90 1.00 -19.37
CA GLY A 121 4.35 -0.23 -20.02
C GLY A 121 4.96 -1.28 -19.09
N ARG A 122 4.85 -1.11 -17.78
CA ARG A 122 5.51 -1.92 -16.76
C ARG A 122 4.58 -2.21 -15.57
N VAL A 123 3.91 -3.35 -15.59
CA VAL A 123 2.98 -3.77 -14.51
C VAL A 123 3.65 -3.84 -13.13
N ILE A 124 4.98 -4.06 -13.10
CA ILE A 124 5.73 -4.19 -11.84
C ILE A 124 5.64 -2.96 -10.93
N VAL A 125 5.35 -1.77 -11.48
CA VAL A 125 5.25 -0.52 -10.70
C VAL A 125 3.82 -0.22 -10.22
N ALA A 126 2.86 -1.12 -10.40
CA ALA A 126 1.50 -0.95 -9.93
C ALA A 126 1.41 -0.74 -8.40
N ASN A 127 2.31 -1.34 -7.66
CA ASN A 127 2.42 -1.15 -6.20
C ASN A 127 2.83 0.29 -5.83
N ILE A 128 3.65 0.95 -6.65
CA ILE A 128 4.04 2.36 -6.42
C ILE A 128 2.88 3.29 -6.77
N ILE A 129 2.10 2.99 -7.80
CA ILE A 129 0.83 3.71 -8.09
C ILE A 129 -0.11 3.60 -6.89
N MET A 130 -0.30 2.40 -6.33
CA MET A 130 -1.12 2.21 -5.13
C MET A 130 -0.60 2.98 -3.92
N LEU A 131 0.72 3.10 -3.75
CA LEU A 131 1.31 3.94 -2.69
C LEU A 131 0.97 5.41 -2.87
N GLY A 132 1.06 5.93 -4.09
CA GLY A 132 0.67 7.32 -4.39
C GLY A 132 -0.81 7.57 -4.07
N ALA A 133 -1.70 6.67 -4.52
CA ALA A 133 -3.13 6.76 -4.24
C ALA A 133 -3.42 6.66 -2.73
N LEU A 134 -2.76 5.75 -2.02
CA LEU A 134 -2.86 5.61 -0.57
C LEU A 134 -2.52 6.92 0.15
N VAL A 135 -1.36 7.51 -0.16
CA VAL A 135 -0.89 8.72 0.53
C VAL A 135 -1.82 9.90 0.26
N THR A 136 -2.29 10.08 -0.97
CA THR A 136 -3.22 11.17 -1.31
C THR A 136 -4.58 10.97 -0.65
N ALA A 137 -5.12 9.75 -0.63
CA ALA A 137 -6.44 9.48 -0.07
C ALA A 137 -6.48 9.49 1.47
N THR A 138 -5.35 9.25 2.14
CA THR A 138 -5.33 9.01 3.59
C THR A 138 -4.44 9.93 4.40
N GLU A 139 -3.51 10.62 3.75
CA GLU A 139 -2.51 11.51 4.37
C GLU A 139 -1.72 10.85 5.52
N VAL A 140 -1.53 9.53 5.46
CA VAL A 140 -0.85 8.75 6.51
C VAL A 140 0.62 9.13 6.66
N VAL A 141 1.24 9.58 5.56
CA VAL A 141 2.55 10.26 5.49
C VAL A 141 2.45 11.43 4.53
N SER A 142 3.43 12.35 4.56
CA SER A 142 3.50 13.45 3.59
C SER A 142 3.86 12.96 2.19
N LYS A 143 3.46 13.74 1.15
CA LYS A 143 3.84 13.44 -0.25
C LYS A 143 5.35 13.50 -0.42
N GLU A 144 6.00 14.48 0.19
CA GLU A 144 7.45 14.63 0.17
C GLU A 144 8.17 13.44 0.78
N ALA A 145 7.67 12.93 1.91
CA ALA A 145 8.26 11.76 2.56
C ALA A 145 8.17 10.49 1.71
N ILE A 146 7.04 10.25 1.07
CA ILE A 146 6.90 9.06 0.22
C ILE A 146 7.75 9.17 -1.06
N GLU A 147 7.90 10.35 -1.66
CA GLU A 147 8.79 10.60 -2.79
C GLU A 147 10.24 10.25 -2.44
N MET A 148 10.74 10.76 -1.32
CA MET A 148 12.09 10.47 -0.84
C MET A 148 12.28 8.97 -0.56
N ALA A 149 11.32 8.35 0.09
CA ALA A 149 11.39 6.92 0.40
C ALA A 149 11.35 6.02 -0.83
N VAL A 150 10.59 6.38 -1.87
CA VAL A 150 10.59 5.68 -3.17
C VAL A 150 11.96 5.78 -3.81
N MET A 151 12.51 7.00 -3.96
CA MET A 151 13.82 7.23 -4.57
C MET A 151 14.93 6.40 -3.90
N ASP A 152 14.90 6.29 -2.59
CA ASP A 152 15.90 5.54 -1.81
C ASP A 152 15.70 4.02 -1.82
N SER A 153 14.54 3.54 -2.23
CA SER A 153 14.16 2.13 -2.08
C SER A 153 14.12 1.36 -3.40
N VAL A 154 14.01 2.07 -4.53
CA VAL A 154 13.91 1.43 -5.83
C VAL A 154 15.30 1.11 -6.42
N PRO A 155 15.42 0.11 -7.30
CA PRO A 155 16.67 -0.21 -7.95
C PRO A 155 17.23 0.96 -8.77
N LYS A 156 18.55 1.15 -8.72
CA LYS A 156 19.23 2.18 -9.52
C LYS A 156 18.91 2.05 -11.00
N GLY A 157 18.58 3.19 -11.63
CA GLY A 157 18.18 3.26 -13.03
C GLY A 157 16.68 3.08 -13.26
N THR A 158 15.89 2.88 -12.19
CA THR A 158 14.43 2.82 -12.28
C THR A 158 13.73 3.98 -11.58
N GLU A 159 14.50 4.94 -11.07
CA GLU A 159 14.01 6.05 -10.26
C GLU A 159 12.91 6.84 -10.99
N GLN A 160 13.18 7.25 -12.24
CA GLN A 160 12.22 8.02 -13.02
C GLN A 160 10.91 7.25 -13.26
N LEU A 161 11.00 5.97 -13.63
CA LEU A 161 9.82 5.12 -13.83
C LEU A 161 8.97 5.02 -12.55
N ASN A 162 9.60 4.87 -11.40
CA ASN A 162 8.89 4.77 -10.13
C ASN A 162 8.32 6.12 -9.68
N MET A 163 8.99 7.24 -9.97
CA MET A 163 8.43 8.57 -9.73
C MET A 163 7.23 8.86 -10.63
N ASP A 164 7.30 8.48 -11.91
CA ASP A 164 6.16 8.60 -12.83
C ASP A 164 4.96 7.75 -12.34
N ALA A 165 5.23 6.55 -11.81
CA ALA A 165 4.23 5.70 -11.21
C ALA A 165 3.62 6.32 -9.93
N LEU A 166 4.45 6.88 -9.06
CA LEU A 166 4.00 7.54 -7.84
C LEU A 166 3.11 8.76 -8.16
N ASN A 167 3.50 9.58 -9.13
CA ASN A 167 2.72 10.74 -9.58
C ASN A 167 1.37 10.32 -10.16
N ALA A 168 1.34 9.28 -11.00
CA ALA A 168 0.08 8.71 -11.49
C ALA A 168 -0.81 8.23 -10.33
N GLY A 169 -0.21 7.68 -9.29
CA GLY A 169 -0.90 7.31 -8.05
C GLY A 169 -1.48 8.50 -7.31
N PHE A 170 -0.75 9.61 -7.20
CA PHE A 170 -1.25 10.84 -6.58
C PHE A 170 -2.49 11.36 -7.32
N GLU A 171 -2.45 11.43 -8.65
CA GLU A 171 -3.59 11.85 -9.47
C GLU A 171 -4.82 10.96 -9.27
N LEU A 172 -4.63 9.64 -9.21
CA LEU A 172 -5.72 8.69 -8.96
C LEU A 172 -6.29 8.84 -7.55
N GLY A 173 -5.43 9.11 -6.57
CA GLY A 173 -5.81 9.28 -5.17
C GLY A 173 -6.68 10.51 -4.90
N GLU A 174 -6.59 11.56 -5.71
CA GLU A 174 -7.43 12.76 -5.61
C GLU A 174 -8.94 12.47 -5.80
N ASN A 175 -9.25 11.37 -6.48
CA ASN A 175 -10.62 10.92 -6.71
C ASN A 175 -11.06 9.80 -5.76
N CYS A 176 -10.23 9.43 -4.77
CA CYS A 176 -10.53 8.38 -3.80
C CYS A 176 -11.16 9.00 -2.54
N GLU A 177 -12.44 8.75 -2.35
CA GLU A 177 -13.14 9.11 -1.11
C GLU A 177 -13.19 7.86 -0.19
N VAL A 178 -12.31 7.79 0.82
CA VAL A 178 -12.22 6.69 1.80
C VAL A 178 -12.11 7.17 3.24
#